data_1442bbd7d65783dd082f81dafab53c3f
#
_entry.id   1442bbd7d65783dd082f81dafab53c3f
#
_cell.length_a   1.000
_cell.length_b   1.000
_cell.length_c   1.000
_cell.angle_alpha   90.00
_cell.angle_beta   90.00
_cell.angle_gamma   90.00
#
_symmetry.space_group_name_H-M   'P 1'
#
loop_
_entity.id
_entity.type
_entity.pdbx_description
1 polymer ?
#
loop_
_entity_poly.entity_id
_entity_poly.type
_entity_poly.pdbx_seq_one_letter_code
_entity_poly.pdbx_strand_id
1 'polypeptide(L)'
;MKLDYINEENKFNEDEFEELTEDEIYLNKGADAYQAGDYETAIRLYQKSADMENITALSNLGYCYYYGRSFPVDKTKAKECWEKAAIFGDIPSVYKLGDMYRYGDLPQNLDYSHALYKRAFLLALDNMDNYYVAPDAFLRMLKYYPEEISDFGYSPIDIAAHCVIGIKDRIARGDNYSGKVLSDAKAVLIKLLDE
;
A
#
# COMPACT_ATOMS: atom_id res chain seq x y z
N MET A 1 26.30 -37.21 32.98
CA MET A 1 25.84 -37.18 31.59
C MET A 1 25.75 -35.71 31.21
N LYS A 2 26.83 -35.18 30.63
CA LYS A 2 26.95 -33.79 30.20
C LYS A 2 26.30 -33.66 28.83
N LEU A 3 25.34 -32.78 28.71
CA LEU A 3 24.79 -32.35 27.45
C LEU A 3 25.70 -31.23 26.91
N ASP A 4 26.50 -31.57 25.94
CA ASP A 4 27.28 -30.62 25.15
C ASP A 4 26.31 -29.96 24.17
N TYR A 5 25.87 -28.74 24.46
CA TYR A 5 25.20 -27.88 23.49
C TYR A 5 26.27 -27.28 22.56
N ILE A 6 26.21 -27.74 21.33
CA ILE A 6 27.02 -27.27 20.22
C ILE A 6 26.66 -25.80 19.96
N ASN A 7 27.67 -24.97 20.18
CA ASN A 7 27.65 -23.56 19.80
C ASN A 7 27.85 -23.51 18.28
N GLU A 8 26.79 -23.59 17.49
CA GLU A 8 26.84 -23.16 16.08
C GLU A 8 26.83 -21.65 16.10
N GLU A 9 28.00 -21.06 15.92
CA GLU A 9 28.17 -19.65 15.60
C GLU A 9 27.34 -19.36 14.35
N ASN A 10 26.18 -18.68 14.53
CA ASN A 10 25.52 -17.97 13.45
C ASN A 10 26.50 -16.89 12.97
N LYS A 11 27.31 -17.26 11.99
CA LYS A 11 27.96 -16.26 11.13
C LYS A 11 26.84 -15.56 10.37
N PHE A 12 26.39 -14.43 10.89
CA PHE A 12 25.76 -13.41 10.06
C PHE A 12 26.77 -13.08 8.98
N ASN A 13 26.49 -13.49 7.75
CA ASN A 13 27.23 -13.01 6.60
C ASN A 13 26.97 -11.50 6.50
N GLU A 14 27.95 -10.70 6.90
CA GLU A 14 27.95 -9.25 6.76
C GLU A 14 28.06 -8.80 5.28
N ASP A 15 28.10 -9.73 4.32
CA ASP A 15 28.45 -9.48 2.92
C ASP A 15 27.26 -9.53 1.93
N GLU A 16 26.01 -9.60 2.37
CA GLU A 16 24.86 -9.48 1.48
C GLU A 16 24.06 -8.18 1.72
N PHE A 17 24.72 -7.02 1.67
CA PHE A 17 24.04 -5.80 1.30
C PHE A 17 23.87 -5.84 -0.22
N GLU A 18 22.70 -6.28 -0.71
CA GLU A 18 22.34 -6.06 -2.11
C GLU A 18 22.50 -4.57 -2.41
N GLU A 19 23.41 -4.23 -3.32
CA GLU A 19 23.53 -2.85 -3.79
C GLU A 19 22.20 -2.47 -4.45
N LEU A 20 21.62 -1.34 -3.99
CA LEU A 20 20.39 -0.82 -4.58
C LEU A 20 20.59 -0.59 -6.08
N THR A 21 19.64 -1.01 -6.87
CA THR A 21 19.59 -0.73 -8.31
C THR A 21 19.42 0.76 -8.56
N GLU A 22 19.75 1.23 -9.75
CA GLU A 22 19.69 2.66 -10.07
C GLU A 22 18.25 3.20 -9.98
N ASP A 23 17.26 2.42 -10.37
CA ASP A 23 15.84 2.75 -10.24
C ASP A 23 15.41 2.85 -8.78
N GLU A 24 15.87 1.95 -7.91
CA GLU A 24 15.62 2.01 -6.47
C GLU A 24 16.28 3.23 -5.81
N ILE A 25 17.48 3.60 -6.25
CA ILE A 25 18.15 4.82 -5.79
C ILE A 25 17.31 6.04 -6.16
N TYR A 26 16.80 6.14 -7.38
CA TYR A 26 15.92 7.25 -7.77
C TYR A 26 14.59 7.22 -7.02
N LEU A 27 13.99 6.05 -6.81
CA LEU A 27 12.78 5.88 -6.02
C LEU A 27 12.97 6.42 -4.59
N ASN A 28 14.02 5.97 -3.90
CA ASN A 28 14.29 6.35 -2.51
C ASN A 28 14.56 7.84 -2.37
N LYS A 29 15.42 8.42 -3.23
CA LYS A 29 15.66 9.87 -3.27
C LYS A 29 14.38 10.66 -3.60
N GLY A 30 13.51 10.11 -4.44
CA GLY A 30 12.20 10.69 -4.73
C GLY A 30 11.28 10.69 -3.51
N ALA A 31 11.29 9.62 -2.73
CA ALA A 31 10.53 9.53 -1.49
C ALA A 31 11.02 10.54 -0.43
N ASP A 32 12.34 10.68 -0.28
CA ASP A 32 12.95 11.68 0.62
C ASP A 32 12.55 13.12 0.22
N ALA A 33 12.62 13.43 -1.06
CA ALA A 33 12.22 14.74 -1.58
C ALA A 33 10.72 14.98 -1.36
N TYR A 34 9.88 13.97 -1.57
CA TYR A 34 8.44 14.04 -1.33
C TYR A 34 8.13 14.31 0.16
N GLN A 35 8.81 13.63 1.07
CA GLN A 35 8.68 13.85 2.52
C GLN A 35 9.15 15.24 2.95
N ALA A 36 10.19 15.75 2.31
CA ALA A 36 10.67 17.12 2.52
C ALA A 36 9.75 18.20 1.93
N GLY A 37 8.72 17.81 1.16
CA GLY A 37 7.81 18.74 0.48
C GLY A 37 8.36 19.29 -0.86
N ASP A 38 9.53 18.85 -1.30
CA ASP A 38 10.09 19.17 -2.61
C ASP A 38 9.48 18.25 -3.68
N TYR A 39 8.23 18.54 -3.99
CA TYR A 39 7.46 17.71 -4.93
C TYR A 39 7.98 17.78 -6.36
N GLU A 40 8.62 18.87 -6.77
CA GLU A 40 9.19 19.00 -8.11
C GLU A 40 10.36 18.03 -8.29
N THR A 41 11.29 17.99 -7.33
CA THR A 41 12.39 17.02 -7.31
C THR A 41 11.88 15.59 -7.18
N ALA A 42 10.89 15.34 -6.31
CA ALA A 42 10.30 14.03 -6.13
C ALA A 42 9.74 13.47 -7.45
N ILE A 43 8.93 14.25 -8.17
CA ILE A 43 8.32 13.85 -9.44
C ILE A 43 9.39 13.55 -10.49
N ARG A 44 10.42 14.40 -10.60
CA ARG A 44 11.52 14.18 -11.54
C ARG A 44 12.29 12.89 -11.24
N LEU A 45 12.48 12.54 -9.98
CA LEU A 45 13.16 11.33 -9.55
C LEU A 45 12.28 10.10 -9.73
N TYR A 46 11.00 10.19 -9.38
CA TYR A 46 10.03 9.12 -9.66
C TYR A 46 9.89 8.86 -11.16
N GLN A 47 9.91 9.92 -11.99
CA GLN A 47 9.86 9.73 -13.45
C GLN A 47 11.08 8.94 -13.95
N LYS A 48 12.29 9.27 -13.49
CA LYS A 48 13.50 8.52 -13.85
C LYS A 48 13.43 7.06 -13.44
N SER A 49 12.95 6.79 -12.23
CA SER A 49 12.77 5.44 -11.72
C SER A 49 11.70 4.67 -12.52
N ALA A 50 10.57 5.34 -12.83
CA ALA A 50 9.51 4.75 -13.65
C ALA A 50 9.91 4.50 -15.11
N ASP A 51 10.78 5.34 -15.69
CA ASP A 51 11.36 5.12 -17.02
C ASP A 51 12.28 3.88 -17.06
N MET A 52 12.75 3.43 -15.88
CA MET A 52 13.48 2.18 -15.67
C MET A 52 12.55 1.03 -15.20
N GLU A 53 11.25 1.17 -15.46
CA GLU A 53 10.21 0.18 -15.18
C GLU A 53 9.95 -0.09 -13.68
N ASN A 54 10.38 0.81 -12.76
CA ASN A 54 10.04 0.69 -11.35
C ASN A 54 8.55 0.93 -11.09
N ILE A 55 7.86 -0.11 -10.67
CA ILE A 55 6.41 -0.11 -10.49
C ILE A 55 5.97 0.80 -9.33
N THR A 56 6.74 0.82 -8.24
CA THR A 56 6.46 1.69 -7.09
C THR A 56 6.58 3.16 -7.46
N ALA A 57 7.55 3.51 -8.32
CA ALA A 57 7.69 4.87 -8.82
C ALA A 57 6.49 5.29 -9.70
N LEU A 58 5.98 4.39 -10.55
CA LEU A 58 4.73 4.63 -11.31
C LEU A 58 3.55 4.88 -10.38
N SER A 59 3.40 4.09 -9.33
CA SER A 59 2.37 4.26 -8.30
C SER A 59 2.49 5.64 -7.64
N ASN A 60 3.69 6.03 -7.23
CA ASN A 60 3.97 7.33 -6.60
C ASN A 60 3.69 8.52 -7.54
N LEU A 61 4.00 8.40 -8.82
CA LEU A 61 3.61 9.40 -9.83
C LEU A 61 2.09 9.56 -9.91
N GLY A 62 1.36 8.45 -9.88
CA GLY A 62 -0.09 8.47 -9.80
C GLY A 62 -0.62 9.30 -8.62
N TYR A 63 -0.02 9.15 -7.44
CA TYR A 63 -0.34 9.99 -6.28
C TYR A 63 -0.02 11.47 -6.53
N CYS A 64 1.13 11.79 -7.13
CA CYS A 64 1.51 13.16 -7.43
C CYS A 64 0.49 13.83 -8.37
N TYR A 65 0.06 13.14 -9.43
CA TYR A 65 -0.97 13.63 -10.35
C TYR A 65 -2.34 13.75 -9.68
N TYR A 66 -2.73 12.78 -8.88
CA TYR A 66 -4.04 12.76 -8.22
C TYR A 66 -4.21 13.91 -7.23
N TYR A 67 -3.17 14.24 -6.46
CA TYR A 67 -3.21 15.31 -5.45
C TYR A 67 -2.68 16.66 -5.97
N GLY A 68 -2.24 16.75 -7.21
CA GLY A 68 -1.73 18.00 -7.79
C GLY A 68 -0.44 18.48 -7.11
N ARG A 69 0.53 17.57 -6.91
CA ARG A 69 1.84 17.93 -6.33
C ARG A 69 2.70 18.63 -7.37
N SER A 70 3.05 19.91 -7.16
CA SER A 70 3.81 20.79 -8.06
C SER A 70 3.16 21.11 -9.42
N PHE A 71 1.94 20.63 -9.70
CA PHE A 71 1.16 20.93 -10.89
C PHE A 71 -0.35 20.76 -10.60
N PRO A 72 -1.24 21.23 -11.46
CA PRO A 72 -2.68 21.04 -11.29
C PRO A 72 -3.04 19.55 -11.21
N VAL A 73 -4.10 19.23 -10.44
CA VAL A 73 -4.65 17.86 -10.36
C VAL A 73 -4.95 17.33 -11.76
N ASP A 74 -4.42 16.13 -12.06
CA ASP A 74 -4.65 15.43 -13.31
C ASP A 74 -5.05 13.97 -13.02
N LYS A 75 -6.36 13.76 -12.86
CA LYS A 75 -6.91 12.43 -12.57
C LYS A 75 -6.76 11.45 -13.72
N THR A 76 -6.66 11.95 -14.95
CA THR A 76 -6.43 11.10 -16.14
C THR A 76 -5.03 10.50 -16.10
N LYS A 77 -4.01 11.33 -15.87
CA LYS A 77 -2.64 10.83 -15.73
C LYS A 77 -2.48 9.95 -14.50
N ALA A 78 -3.13 10.29 -13.37
CA ALA A 78 -3.12 9.44 -12.19
C ALA A 78 -3.66 8.04 -12.50
N LYS A 79 -4.81 7.97 -13.20
CA LYS A 79 -5.40 6.71 -13.68
C LYS A 79 -4.43 5.92 -14.56
N GLU A 80 -3.82 6.57 -15.57
CA GLU A 80 -2.86 5.91 -16.47
C GLU A 80 -1.66 5.31 -15.72
N CYS A 81 -1.10 6.04 -14.75
CA CYS A 81 -0.01 5.54 -13.93
C CYS A 81 -0.47 4.32 -13.10
N TRP A 82 -1.62 4.42 -12.43
CA TRP A 82 -2.12 3.34 -11.60
C TRP A 82 -2.59 2.13 -12.41
N GLU A 83 -3.14 2.31 -13.63
CA GLU A 83 -3.47 1.19 -14.52
C GLU A 83 -2.21 0.39 -14.90
N LYS A 84 -1.13 1.10 -15.25
CA LYS A 84 0.15 0.44 -15.56
C LYS A 84 0.70 -0.31 -14.35
N ALA A 85 0.75 0.32 -13.18
CA ALA A 85 1.27 -0.31 -11.98
C ALA A 85 0.38 -1.48 -11.50
N ALA A 86 -0.94 -1.35 -11.63
CA ALA A 86 -1.90 -2.39 -11.26
C ALA A 86 -1.76 -3.68 -12.08
N ILE A 87 -1.31 -3.60 -13.35
CA ILE A 87 -1.04 -4.79 -14.18
C ILE A 87 -0.02 -5.70 -13.48
N PHE A 88 0.98 -5.12 -12.84
CA PHE A 88 2.05 -5.83 -12.11
C PHE A 88 1.70 -6.14 -10.65
N GLY A 89 0.45 -5.92 -10.24
CA GLY A 89 -0.01 -6.27 -8.90
C GLY A 89 0.31 -5.23 -7.82
N ASP A 90 0.64 -3.99 -8.19
CA ASP A 90 0.80 -2.91 -7.20
C ASP A 90 -0.51 -2.68 -6.44
N ILE A 91 -0.53 -3.08 -5.18
CA ILE A 91 -1.73 -3.07 -4.34
C ILE A 91 -2.30 -1.65 -4.17
N PRO A 92 -1.47 -0.62 -3.85
CA PRO A 92 -1.93 0.76 -3.79
C PRO A 92 -2.63 1.22 -5.07
N SER A 93 -2.07 0.94 -6.23
CA SER A 93 -2.66 1.32 -7.53
C SER A 93 -4.00 0.62 -7.76
N VAL A 94 -4.11 -0.67 -7.41
CA VAL A 94 -5.36 -1.42 -7.59
C VAL A 94 -6.49 -0.82 -6.76
N TYR A 95 -6.29 -0.59 -5.45
CA TYR A 95 -7.37 -0.04 -4.64
C TYR A 95 -7.64 1.45 -4.93
N LYS A 96 -6.65 2.22 -5.37
CA LYS A 96 -6.85 3.61 -5.77
C LYS A 96 -7.71 3.73 -7.03
N LEU A 97 -7.52 2.86 -8.01
CA LEU A 97 -8.44 2.76 -9.14
C LEU A 97 -9.87 2.42 -8.67
N GLY A 98 -10.00 1.49 -7.74
CA GLY A 98 -11.29 1.18 -7.10
C GLY A 98 -11.93 2.41 -6.44
N ASP A 99 -11.14 3.20 -5.71
CA ASP A 99 -11.59 4.47 -5.11
C ASP A 99 -12.08 5.45 -6.18
N MET A 100 -11.36 5.62 -7.29
CA MET A 100 -11.74 6.53 -8.39
C MET A 100 -13.08 6.15 -9.02
N TYR A 101 -13.33 4.87 -9.26
CA TYR A 101 -14.62 4.40 -9.78
C TYR A 101 -15.75 4.47 -8.76
N ARG A 102 -15.45 4.35 -7.46
CA ARG A 102 -16.45 4.40 -6.40
C ARG A 102 -16.91 5.82 -6.10
N TYR A 103 -15.97 6.76 -6.00
CA TYR A 103 -16.25 8.11 -5.53
C TYR A 103 -16.53 9.13 -6.64
N GLY A 104 -16.55 8.71 -7.90
CA GLY A 104 -16.92 9.54 -9.03
C GLY A 104 -15.78 10.41 -9.58
N ASP A 105 -14.53 10.09 -9.29
CA ASP A 105 -13.38 10.70 -9.97
C ASP A 105 -13.33 10.30 -11.45
N LEU A 106 -13.91 9.13 -11.75
CA LEU A 106 -14.22 8.58 -13.07
C LEU A 106 -15.74 8.35 -13.14
N PRO A 107 -16.31 8.05 -14.32
CA PRO A 107 -17.69 7.60 -14.39
C PRO A 107 -17.93 6.46 -13.41
N GLN A 108 -18.83 6.68 -12.44
CA GLN A 108 -19.06 5.78 -11.33
C GLN A 108 -19.41 4.37 -11.83
N ASN A 109 -18.69 3.38 -11.31
CA ASN A 109 -18.92 1.97 -11.58
C ASN A 109 -18.63 1.15 -10.32
N LEU A 110 -19.69 0.86 -9.55
CA LEU A 110 -19.56 0.16 -8.26
C LEU A 110 -19.14 -1.30 -8.43
N ASP A 111 -19.59 -1.97 -9.49
CA ASP A 111 -19.21 -3.36 -9.76
C ASP A 111 -17.72 -3.49 -10.09
N TYR A 112 -17.21 -2.57 -10.90
CA TYR A 112 -15.79 -2.55 -11.23
C TYR A 112 -14.94 -2.13 -10.03
N SER A 113 -15.41 -1.15 -9.24
CA SER A 113 -14.78 -0.77 -7.96
C SER A 113 -14.68 -1.98 -7.02
N HIS A 114 -15.77 -2.76 -6.90
CA HIS A 114 -15.80 -3.97 -6.08
C HIS A 114 -14.76 -5.00 -6.57
N ALA A 115 -14.73 -5.29 -7.87
CA ALA A 115 -13.75 -6.20 -8.44
C ALA A 115 -12.30 -5.78 -8.17
N LEU A 116 -12.02 -4.46 -8.22
CA LEU A 116 -10.71 -3.91 -7.88
C LEU A 116 -10.38 -4.05 -6.39
N TYR A 117 -11.32 -3.77 -5.49
CA TYR A 117 -11.12 -3.97 -4.06
C TYR A 117 -10.87 -5.44 -3.70
N LYS A 118 -11.65 -6.33 -4.30
CA LYS A 118 -11.47 -7.78 -4.15
C LYS A 118 -10.09 -8.22 -4.62
N ARG A 119 -9.64 -7.73 -5.79
CA ARG A 119 -8.28 -7.99 -6.30
C ARG A 119 -7.21 -7.46 -5.35
N ALA A 120 -7.34 -6.21 -4.88
CA ALA A 120 -6.39 -5.63 -3.92
C ALA A 120 -6.34 -6.42 -2.61
N PHE A 121 -7.48 -6.89 -2.12
CA PHE A 121 -7.60 -7.72 -0.93
C PHE A 121 -6.84 -9.05 -1.11
N LEU A 122 -7.06 -9.76 -2.22
CA LEU A 122 -6.38 -11.03 -2.49
C LEU A 122 -4.87 -10.86 -2.61
N LEU A 123 -4.40 -9.83 -3.33
CA LEU A 123 -2.98 -9.50 -3.39
C LEU A 123 -2.39 -9.16 -2.02
N ALA A 124 -3.18 -8.51 -1.16
CA ALA A 124 -2.75 -8.16 0.18
C ALA A 124 -2.68 -9.37 1.13
N LEU A 125 -3.50 -10.41 0.91
CA LEU A 125 -3.40 -11.66 1.67
C LEU A 125 -2.06 -12.36 1.47
N ASP A 126 -1.53 -12.35 0.25
CA ASP A 126 -0.20 -12.90 -0.06
C ASP A 126 0.93 -12.05 0.55
N ASN A 127 0.62 -10.86 1.04
CA ASN A 127 1.55 -9.88 1.62
C ASN A 127 1.09 -9.39 3.00
N MET A 128 0.46 -10.24 3.81
CA MET A 128 -0.11 -9.84 5.11
C MET A 128 0.90 -9.20 6.06
N ASP A 129 2.17 -9.62 6.00
CA ASP A 129 3.25 -9.07 6.81
C ASP A 129 3.69 -7.67 6.36
N ASN A 130 3.24 -7.22 5.18
CA ASN A 130 3.49 -5.86 4.71
C ASN A 130 2.50 -4.86 5.30
N TYR A 131 2.78 -4.40 6.51
CA TYR A 131 1.94 -3.43 7.24
C TYR A 131 1.81 -2.05 6.56
N TYR A 132 2.54 -1.79 5.49
CA TYR A 132 2.42 -0.53 4.74
C TYR A 132 1.27 -0.53 3.72
N VAL A 133 0.95 -1.65 3.11
CA VAL A 133 -0.05 -1.72 2.02
C VAL A 133 -1.26 -2.58 2.36
N ALA A 134 -1.08 -3.68 3.08
CA ALA A 134 -2.16 -4.62 3.38
C ALA A 134 -3.35 -3.98 4.13
N PRO A 135 -3.15 -3.19 5.21
CA PRO A 135 -4.27 -2.60 5.94
C PRO A 135 -5.17 -1.71 5.08
N ASP A 136 -4.59 -0.93 4.16
CA ASP A 136 -5.36 -0.04 3.30
C ASP A 136 -6.24 -0.80 2.29
N ALA A 137 -5.76 -1.94 1.77
CA ALA A 137 -6.52 -2.83 0.90
C ALA A 137 -7.63 -3.54 1.68
N PHE A 138 -7.32 -4.11 2.84
CA PHE A 138 -8.27 -4.82 3.69
C PHE A 138 -9.43 -3.93 4.15
N LEU A 139 -9.15 -2.67 4.51
CA LEU A 139 -10.17 -1.72 4.97
C LEU A 139 -11.25 -1.45 3.93
N ARG A 140 -10.94 -1.53 2.63
CA ARG A 140 -11.96 -1.34 1.57
C ARG A 140 -12.93 -2.51 1.54
N MET A 141 -12.45 -3.75 1.63
CA MET A 141 -13.32 -4.92 1.73
C MET A 141 -14.11 -4.91 3.04
N LEU A 142 -13.47 -4.69 4.17
CA LEU A 142 -14.12 -4.59 5.48
C LEU A 142 -15.21 -3.52 5.53
N LYS A 143 -15.01 -2.39 4.85
CA LYS A 143 -15.95 -1.27 4.87
C LYS A 143 -17.17 -1.49 3.98
N TYR A 144 -17.00 -2.16 2.85
CA TYR A 144 -18.03 -2.22 1.83
C TYR A 144 -18.57 -3.62 1.56
N TYR A 145 -17.81 -4.67 1.87
CA TYR A 145 -18.11 -6.06 1.55
C TYR A 145 -17.58 -7.02 2.64
N PRO A 146 -17.84 -6.74 3.94
CA PRO A 146 -17.30 -7.54 5.04
C PRO A 146 -17.76 -9.01 4.98
N GLU A 147 -18.98 -9.26 4.48
CA GLU A 147 -19.57 -10.59 4.34
C GLU A 147 -18.77 -11.50 3.40
N GLU A 148 -18.14 -10.94 2.37
CA GLU A 148 -17.36 -11.72 1.41
C GLU A 148 -16.01 -12.18 1.96
N ILE A 149 -15.51 -11.56 3.04
CA ILE A 149 -14.21 -11.93 3.63
C ILE A 149 -14.22 -13.37 4.13
N SER A 150 -15.36 -13.82 4.65
CA SER A 150 -15.54 -15.21 5.11
C SER A 150 -15.44 -16.24 3.99
N ASP A 151 -15.79 -15.88 2.77
CA ASP A 151 -15.67 -16.74 1.59
C ASP A 151 -14.20 -17.07 1.27
N PHE A 152 -13.27 -16.25 1.71
CA PHE A 152 -11.83 -16.48 1.58
C PHE A 152 -11.21 -17.22 2.77
N GLY A 153 -12.04 -17.66 3.74
CA GLY A 153 -11.59 -18.40 4.92
C GLY A 153 -11.05 -17.53 6.07
N TYR A 154 -11.32 -16.24 6.05
CA TYR A 154 -10.89 -15.30 7.08
C TYR A 154 -12.06 -14.71 7.87
N SER A 155 -11.85 -14.45 9.15
CA SER A 155 -12.80 -13.69 9.96
C SER A 155 -12.66 -12.19 9.66
N PRO A 156 -13.76 -11.46 9.36
CA PRO A 156 -13.72 -10.00 9.23
C PRO A 156 -13.15 -9.30 10.46
N ILE A 157 -13.42 -9.82 11.66
CA ILE A 157 -12.90 -9.29 12.94
C ILE A 157 -11.37 -9.44 13.01
N ASP A 158 -10.83 -10.61 12.62
CA ASP A 158 -9.39 -10.86 12.65
C ASP A 158 -8.65 -9.97 11.64
N ILE A 159 -9.20 -9.80 10.43
CA ILE A 159 -8.65 -8.86 9.43
C ILE A 159 -8.71 -7.42 9.95
N ALA A 160 -9.80 -7.00 10.57
CA ALA A 160 -9.92 -5.66 11.15
C ALA A 160 -8.93 -5.42 12.30
N ALA A 161 -8.74 -6.42 13.17
CA ALA A 161 -7.74 -6.38 14.23
C ALA A 161 -6.31 -6.28 13.66
N HIS A 162 -6.02 -7.08 12.63
CA HIS A 162 -4.74 -7.02 11.90
C HIS A 162 -4.48 -5.62 11.31
N CYS A 163 -5.48 -4.98 10.71
CA CYS A 163 -5.37 -3.60 10.22
C CYS A 163 -5.01 -2.62 11.35
N VAL A 164 -5.68 -2.71 12.49
CA VAL A 164 -5.41 -1.81 13.64
C VAL A 164 -3.97 -1.98 14.13
N ILE A 165 -3.48 -3.22 14.22
CA ILE A 165 -2.11 -3.51 14.66
C ILE A 165 -1.09 -2.95 13.66
N GLY A 166 -1.24 -3.28 12.37
CA GLY A 166 -0.32 -2.86 11.32
C GLY A 166 -0.25 -1.34 11.16
N ILE A 167 -1.40 -0.64 11.24
CA ILE A 167 -1.43 0.82 11.17
C ILE A 167 -0.76 1.45 12.39
N LYS A 168 -0.93 0.88 13.59
CA LYS A 168 -0.21 1.34 14.78
C LYS A 168 1.30 1.17 14.64
N ASP A 169 1.76 0.06 14.07
CA ASP A 169 3.17 -0.16 13.80
C ASP A 169 3.73 0.87 12.81
N ARG A 170 3.01 1.16 11.72
CA ARG A 170 3.36 2.25 10.78
C ARG A 170 3.53 3.59 11.48
N ILE A 171 2.57 3.97 12.35
CA ILE A 171 2.64 5.23 13.11
C ILE A 171 3.84 5.22 14.06
N ALA A 172 4.12 4.13 14.73
CA ALA A 172 5.28 4.00 15.62
C ALA A 172 6.62 4.15 14.87
N ARG A 173 6.66 3.80 13.58
CA ARG A 173 7.82 3.99 12.69
C ARG A 173 7.87 5.36 12.02
N GLY A 174 6.97 6.30 12.37
CA GLY A 174 7.00 7.68 11.91
C GLY A 174 6.05 8.02 10.77
N ASP A 175 5.10 7.14 10.41
CA ASP A 175 4.08 7.45 9.43
C ASP A 175 3.05 8.45 9.99
N ASN A 176 3.15 9.70 9.56
CA ASN A 176 2.28 10.78 10.01
C ASN A 176 0.92 10.82 9.29
N TYR A 177 0.73 10.04 8.21
CA TYR A 177 -0.49 10.05 7.41
C TYR A 177 -1.53 9.02 7.88
N SER A 178 -1.14 8.07 8.70
CA SER A 178 -1.98 6.93 9.11
C SER A 178 -2.97 7.22 10.24
N GLY A 179 -2.98 8.42 10.85
CA GLY A 179 -3.87 8.72 11.98
C GLY A 179 -5.36 8.59 11.66
N LYS A 180 -5.80 9.10 10.50
CA LYS A 180 -7.18 8.94 10.03
C LYS A 180 -7.51 7.49 9.71
N VAL A 181 -6.59 6.80 9.03
CA VAL A 181 -6.74 5.39 8.66
C VAL A 181 -6.88 4.51 9.91
N LEU A 182 -6.13 4.80 10.98
CA LEU A 182 -6.28 4.12 12.28
C LEU A 182 -7.66 4.35 12.89
N SER A 183 -8.18 5.57 12.83
CA SER A 183 -9.53 5.89 13.31
C SER A 183 -10.59 5.10 12.55
N ASP A 184 -10.47 5.05 11.23
CA ASP A 184 -11.38 4.30 10.36
C ASP A 184 -11.30 2.79 10.65
N ALA A 185 -10.10 2.24 10.81
CA ALA A 185 -9.90 0.82 11.15
C ALA A 185 -10.52 0.44 12.50
N LYS A 186 -10.33 1.28 13.51
CA LYS A 186 -10.97 1.08 14.83
C LYS A 186 -12.49 1.14 14.76
N ALA A 187 -13.05 2.08 14.00
CA ALA A 187 -14.49 2.20 13.83
C ALA A 187 -15.09 0.95 13.16
N VAL A 188 -14.41 0.42 12.15
CA VAL A 188 -14.81 -0.83 11.50
C VAL A 188 -14.76 -2.01 12.47
N LEU A 189 -13.67 -2.15 13.24
CA LEU A 189 -13.52 -3.22 14.23
C LEU A 189 -14.62 -3.16 15.31
N ILE A 190 -14.89 -1.97 15.86
CA ILE A 190 -15.95 -1.79 16.86
C ILE A 190 -17.30 -2.20 16.28
N LYS A 191 -17.63 -1.74 15.06
CA LYS A 191 -18.89 -2.11 14.41
C LYS A 191 -19.05 -3.62 14.28
N LEU A 192 -18.00 -4.33 13.85
CA LEU A 192 -18.02 -5.79 13.69
C LEU A 192 -18.11 -6.56 15.04
N LEU A 193 -17.70 -5.95 16.14
CA LEU A 193 -17.82 -6.55 17.47
C LEU A 193 -19.21 -6.34 18.09
N ASP A 194 -19.97 -5.34 17.61
CA ASP A 194 -21.31 -5.00 18.09
C ASP A 194 -22.43 -5.75 17.30
N GLU A 195 -22.10 -6.38 16.17
CA GLU A 195 -22.99 -7.21 15.33
C GLU A 195 -23.01 -8.67 15.80
#